data_e9307abc6d26c2b79e46faae1f7df5e4
#
_entry.id   e9307abc6d26c2b79e46faae1f7df5e4
#
_cell.length_a   1.000
_cell.length_b   1.000
_cell.length_c   1.000
_cell.angle_alpha   90.00
_cell.angle_beta   90.00
_cell.angle_gamma   90.00
#
_symmetry.space_group_name_H-M   'P 1'
#
loop_
_entity.id
_entity.type
_entity.pdbx_description
1 polymer ?
#
loop_
_entity_poly.entity_id
_entity_poly.type
_entity_poly.pdbx_seq_one_letter_code
_entity_poly.pdbx_strand_id
1 'polypeptide(L)'
;MAHELPALPYAHDALEPHVDKATMEIHHGKHHAAYVTNLNKAIAGTALEAKSICELVKDIASVPENIRGPVRNNGGGHWNHSFFWKLMAPNAGGAPTGDLAAAINAAFGSFADFQAKFEAAGIGRFGSG
;
A
#
# COMPACT_ATOMS: atom_id res chain seq x y z
N MET A 1 19.39 -5.52 -5.80
CA MET A 1 19.11 -4.22 -6.48
C MET A 1 18.33 -3.35 -5.55
N ALA A 2 18.56 -2.02 -5.53
CA ALA A 2 17.77 -1.12 -4.70
C ALA A 2 16.29 -1.11 -5.16
N HIS A 3 15.36 -0.98 -4.21
CA HIS A 3 13.96 -0.76 -4.52
C HIS A 3 13.77 0.63 -5.11
N GLU A 4 12.80 0.79 -6.01
CA GLU A 4 12.50 2.05 -6.67
C GLU A 4 11.07 2.48 -6.40
N LEU A 5 10.84 3.80 -6.42
CA LEU A 5 9.50 4.36 -6.34
C LEU A 5 8.77 4.08 -7.66
N PRO A 6 7.71 3.28 -7.68
CA PRO A 6 6.98 3.00 -8.92
C PRO A 6 6.27 4.27 -9.40
N ALA A 7 6.19 4.47 -10.71
CA ALA A 7 5.38 5.53 -11.29
C ALA A 7 3.88 5.32 -10.95
N LEU A 8 3.13 6.42 -10.82
CA LEU A 8 1.68 6.34 -10.74
C LEU A 8 1.11 5.85 -12.08
N PRO A 9 0.04 5.03 -12.08
CA PRO A 9 -0.62 4.59 -13.31
C PRO A 9 -1.46 5.68 -13.97
N TYR A 10 -1.53 6.88 -13.39
CA TYR A 10 -2.30 8.05 -13.85
C TYR A 10 -1.60 9.35 -13.44
N ALA A 11 -2.02 10.49 -14.01
CA ALA A 11 -1.51 11.81 -13.64
C ALA A 11 -1.90 12.19 -12.19
N HIS A 12 -1.13 13.09 -11.55
CA HIS A 12 -1.37 13.47 -10.16
C HIS A 12 -2.74 14.15 -9.94
N ASP A 13 -3.32 14.76 -10.95
CA ASP A 13 -4.63 15.43 -10.92
C ASP A 13 -5.79 14.52 -11.39
N ALA A 14 -5.50 13.30 -11.79
CA ALA A 14 -6.51 12.41 -12.40
C ALA A 14 -7.64 11.98 -11.45
N LEU A 15 -7.43 12.06 -10.14
CA LEU A 15 -8.42 11.67 -9.12
C LEU A 15 -9.24 12.86 -8.60
N GLU A 16 -9.03 14.06 -9.13
CA GLU A 16 -9.86 15.22 -8.78
C GLU A 16 -11.32 15.03 -9.23
N PRO A 17 -12.29 15.54 -8.46
CA PRO A 17 -12.18 16.39 -7.27
C PRO A 17 -12.03 15.60 -5.95
N HIS A 18 -11.93 14.26 -5.97
CA HIS A 18 -11.94 13.43 -4.77
C HIS A 18 -10.61 13.45 -4.00
N VAL A 19 -9.49 13.42 -4.73
CA VAL A 19 -8.14 13.59 -4.20
C VAL A 19 -7.43 14.63 -5.04
N ASP A 20 -7.01 15.73 -4.42
CA ASP A 20 -6.38 16.84 -5.12
C ASP A 20 -4.94 16.52 -5.53
N LYS A 21 -4.47 17.24 -6.56
CA LYS A 21 -3.13 17.09 -7.12
C LYS A 21 -2.03 17.24 -6.05
N ALA A 22 -2.14 18.26 -5.20
CA ALA A 22 -1.11 18.53 -4.18
C ALA A 22 -0.99 17.37 -3.18
N THR A 23 -2.11 16.78 -2.78
CA THR A 23 -2.13 15.57 -1.94
C THR A 23 -1.43 14.42 -2.64
N MET A 24 -1.71 14.17 -3.91
CA MET A 24 -1.08 13.08 -4.68
C MET A 24 0.43 13.30 -4.83
N GLU A 25 0.87 14.51 -5.13
CA GLU A 25 2.29 14.86 -5.24
C GLU A 25 3.05 14.62 -3.92
N ILE A 26 2.44 14.97 -2.78
CA ILE A 26 3.02 14.76 -1.44
C ILE A 26 2.97 13.27 -1.07
N HIS A 27 1.83 12.64 -1.22
CA HIS A 27 1.63 11.25 -0.78
C HIS A 27 2.50 10.27 -1.57
N HIS A 28 2.61 10.45 -2.88
CA HIS A 28 3.51 9.66 -3.72
C HIS A 28 4.97 10.12 -3.62
N GLY A 29 5.24 11.40 -3.92
CA GLY A 29 6.61 11.90 -4.11
C GLY A 29 7.39 12.13 -2.81
N LYS A 30 6.73 12.24 -1.65
CA LYS A 30 7.37 12.39 -0.34
C LYS A 30 7.15 11.18 0.55
N HIS A 31 5.92 10.79 0.84
CA HIS A 31 5.63 9.72 1.80
C HIS A 31 6.04 8.36 1.26
N HIS A 32 5.56 7.97 0.08
CA HIS A 32 5.96 6.69 -0.52
C HIS A 32 7.47 6.67 -0.83
N ALA A 33 8.03 7.75 -1.37
CA ALA A 33 9.46 7.87 -1.62
C ALA A 33 10.30 7.70 -0.34
N ALA A 34 9.84 8.20 0.79
CA ALA A 34 10.52 8.03 2.07
C ALA A 34 10.56 6.56 2.52
N TYR A 35 9.46 5.82 2.35
CA TYR A 35 9.47 4.37 2.62
C TYR A 35 10.49 3.63 1.77
N VAL A 36 10.55 3.91 0.48
CA VAL A 36 11.55 3.30 -0.44
C VAL A 36 12.97 3.63 0.00
N THR A 37 13.25 4.90 0.27
CA THR A 37 14.58 5.36 0.71
C THR A 37 15.00 4.69 2.02
N ASN A 38 14.11 4.65 3.01
CA ASN A 38 14.41 4.08 4.32
C ASN A 38 14.52 2.54 4.28
N LEU A 39 13.73 1.88 3.43
CA LEU A 39 13.89 0.44 3.19
C LEU A 39 15.27 0.14 2.62
N ASN A 40 15.68 0.84 1.54
CA ASN A 40 16.99 0.67 0.94
C ASN A 40 18.13 0.90 1.92
N LYS A 41 18.00 1.92 2.78
CA LYS A 41 18.94 2.15 3.88
C LYS A 41 19.03 0.97 4.85
N ALA A 42 17.87 0.41 5.23
CA ALA A 42 17.82 -0.66 6.21
C ALA A 42 18.45 -1.98 5.71
N ILE A 43 18.36 -2.27 4.40
CA ILE A 43 18.88 -3.50 3.81
C ILE A 43 20.27 -3.34 3.19
N ALA A 44 20.83 -2.13 3.15
CA ALA A 44 22.10 -1.83 2.53
C ALA A 44 23.24 -2.72 3.07
N GLY A 45 24.03 -3.29 2.16
CA GLY A 45 25.13 -4.18 2.48
C GLY A 45 24.73 -5.57 2.97
N THR A 46 23.45 -5.94 2.86
CA THR A 46 22.95 -7.25 3.25
C THR A 46 22.49 -8.07 2.02
N ALA A 47 22.35 -9.39 2.19
CA ALA A 47 21.79 -10.25 1.15
C ALA A 47 20.31 -9.90 0.81
N LEU A 48 19.64 -9.11 1.63
CA LEU A 48 18.27 -8.69 1.41
C LEU A 48 18.11 -7.72 0.25
N GLU A 49 19.16 -7.03 -0.17
CA GLU A 49 19.15 -6.18 -1.38
C GLU A 49 18.75 -6.92 -2.67
N ALA A 50 18.96 -8.23 -2.71
CA ALA A 50 18.58 -9.06 -3.85
C ALA A 50 17.11 -9.50 -3.84
N LYS A 51 16.42 -9.34 -2.71
CA LYS A 51 15.02 -9.76 -2.55
C LYS A 51 14.06 -8.71 -3.07
N SER A 52 12.98 -9.16 -3.71
CA SER A 52 11.83 -8.30 -4.04
C SER A 52 11.11 -7.84 -2.77
N ILE A 53 10.33 -6.75 -2.90
CA ILE A 53 9.50 -6.28 -1.77
C ILE A 53 8.51 -7.34 -1.30
N CYS A 54 7.94 -8.13 -2.22
CA CYS A 54 7.01 -9.21 -1.87
C CYS A 54 7.68 -10.30 -1.03
N GLU A 55 8.92 -10.69 -1.38
CA GLU A 55 9.69 -11.68 -0.60
C GLU A 55 10.04 -11.15 0.79
N LEU A 56 10.41 -9.87 0.90
CA LEU A 56 10.74 -9.25 2.20
C LEU A 56 9.53 -9.19 3.14
N VAL A 57 8.36 -8.76 2.65
CA VAL A 57 7.18 -8.60 3.51
C VAL A 57 6.50 -9.93 3.81
N LYS A 58 6.56 -10.90 2.89
CA LYS A 58 5.96 -12.24 3.06
C LYS A 58 6.66 -13.05 4.15
N ASP A 59 7.98 -12.93 4.23
CA ASP A 59 8.81 -13.67 5.19
C ASP A 59 9.59 -12.74 6.10
N ILE A 60 8.88 -11.80 6.71
CA ILE A 60 9.48 -10.80 7.60
C ILE A 60 10.17 -11.43 8.83
N ALA A 61 9.76 -12.64 9.22
CA ALA A 61 10.37 -13.34 10.32
C ALA A 61 11.81 -13.78 10.03
N SER A 62 12.17 -14.02 8.77
CA SER A 62 13.53 -14.36 8.35
C SER A 62 14.49 -13.16 8.30
N VAL A 63 13.97 -11.96 8.39
CA VAL A 63 14.80 -10.74 8.43
C VAL A 63 15.55 -10.67 9.77
N PRO A 64 16.87 -10.39 9.78
CA PRO A 64 17.64 -10.23 11.00
C PRO A 64 16.97 -9.28 12.01
N GLU A 65 16.94 -9.66 13.27
CA GLU A 65 16.18 -8.97 14.33
C GLU A 65 16.54 -7.49 14.46
N ASN A 66 17.81 -7.16 14.34
CA ASN A 66 18.34 -5.80 14.47
C ASN A 66 17.83 -4.83 13.37
N ILE A 67 17.40 -5.32 12.20
CA ILE A 67 16.85 -4.51 11.11
C ILE A 67 15.39 -4.87 10.77
N ARG A 68 14.81 -5.90 11.40
CA ARG A 68 13.44 -6.37 11.12
C ARG A 68 12.39 -5.27 11.30
N GLY A 69 12.50 -4.46 12.34
CA GLY A 69 11.58 -3.34 12.58
C GLY A 69 11.56 -2.35 11.42
N PRO A 70 12.68 -1.74 11.06
CA PRO A 70 12.80 -0.87 9.88
C PRO A 70 12.34 -1.51 8.57
N VAL A 71 12.70 -2.76 8.30
CA VAL A 71 12.29 -3.48 7.09
C VAL A 71 10.78 -3.72 7.08
N ARG A 72 10.19 -4.17 8.20
CA ARG A 72 8.74 -4.34 8.30
C ARG A 72 7.98 -3.04 8.07
N ASN A 73 8.40 -1.96 8.72
CA ASN A 73 7.68 -0.69 8.64
C ASN A 73 7.82 -0.04 7.27
N ASN A 74 9.03 0.07 6.75
CA ASN A 74 9.27 0.74 5.46
C ASN A 74 8.97 -0.19 4.27
N GLY A 75 9.26 -1.48 4.38
CA GLY A 75 8.88 -2.47 3.37
C GLY A 75 7.36 -2.62 3.26
N GLY A 76 6.67 -2.71 4.40
CA GLY A 76 5.21 -2.71 4.45
C GLY A 76 4.62 -1.41 3.88
N GLY A 77 5.18 -0.25 4.25
CA GLY A 77 4.79 1.04 3.68
C GLY A 77 4.96 1.09 2.17
N HIS A 78 6.10 0.67 1.65
CA HIS A 78 6.36 0.61 0.21
C HIS A 78 5.39 -0.33 -0.51
N TRP A 79 5.17 -1.54 0.00
CA TRP A 79 4.26 -2.52 -0.60
C TRP A 79 2.81 -2.02 -0.60
N ASN A 80 2.33 -1.52 0.55
CA ASN A 80 0.97 -1.01 0.70
C ASN A 80 0.69 0.16 -0.25
N HIS A 81 1.60 1.13 -0.36
CA HIS A 81 1.43 2.27 -1.26
C HIS A 81 1.48 1.85 -2.74
N SER A 82 2.37 0.93 -3.11
CA SER A 82 2.42 0.38 -4.46
C SER A 82 1.12 -0.32 -4.87
N PHE A 83 0.46 -0.98 -3.92
CA PHE A 83 -0.85 -1.60 -4.11
C PHE A 83 -1.97 -0.55 -4.14
N PHE A 84 -1.95 0.41 -3.21
CA PHE A 84 -2.94 1.47 -3.08
C PHE A 84 -3.14 2.27 -4.36
N TRP A 85 -2.05 2.66 -5.03
CA TRP A 85 -2.15 3.40 -6.30
C TRP A 85 -2.92 2.64 -7.36
N LYS A 86 -2.86 1.32 -7.37
CA LYS A 86 -3.54 0.45 -8.34
C LYS A 86 -5.02 0.20 -8.01
N LEU A 87 -5.44 0.49 -6.79
CA LEU A 87 -6.84 0.34 -6.36
C LEU A 87 -7.71 1.52 -6.74
N MET A 88 -7.13 2.62 -7.21
CA MET A 88 -7.83 3.82 -7.61
C MET A 88 -7.64 4.09 -9.10
N ALA A 89 -8.68 4.62 -9.73
CA ALA A 89 -8.63 5.09 -11.11
C ALA A 89 -9.67 6.21 -11.32
N PRO A 90 -9.48 7.08 -12.33
CA PRO A 90 -10.49 8.08 -12.68
C PRO A 90 -11.82 7.40 -13.04
N ASN A 91 -12.92 7.95 -12.53
CA ASN A 91 -14.28 7.48 -12.83
C ASN A 91 -14.55 5.99 -12.54
N ALA A 92 -13.81 5.40 -11.59
CA ALA A 92 -13.91 3.98 -11.24
C ALA A 92 -14.67 3.71 -9.93
N GLY A 93 -15.37 4.69 -9.41
CA GLY A 93 -16.20 4.54 -8.20
C GLY A 93 -17.45 3.71 -8.45
N GLY A 94 -18.08 3.27 -7.36
CA GLY A 94 -19.34 2.53 -7.40
C GLY A 94 -19.29 1.21 -6.64
N ALA A 95 -20.39 0.46 -6.70
CA ALA A 95 -20.47 -0.86 -6.08
C ALA A 95 -19.66 -1.88 -6.88
N PRO A 96 -19.08 -2.90 -6.22
CA PRO A 96 -18.41 -4.00 -6.89
C PRO A 96 -19.41 -4.78 -7.76
N THR A 97 -18.92 -5.37 -8.85
CA THR A 97 -19.68 -6.18 -9.79
C THR A 97 -19.01 -7.53 -10.05
N GLY A 98 -19.71 -8.44 -10.72
CA GLY A 98 -19.16 -9.73 -11.13
C GLY A 98 -18.62 -10.57 -9.97
N ASP A 99 -17.50 -11.24 -10.22
CA ASP A 99 -16.90 -12.17 -9.26
C ASP A 99 -16.47 -11.49 -7.96
N LEU A 100 -16.05 -10.22 -8.03
CA LEU A 100 -15.69 -9.46 -6.83
C LEU A 100 -16.92 -9.25 -5.93
N ALA A 101 -18.06 -8.87 -6.50
CA ALA A 101 -19.30 -8.72 -5.74
C ALA A 101 -19.73 -10.05 -5.10
N ALA A 102 -19.64 -11.15 -5.84
CA ALA A 102 -19.95 -12.48 -5.33
C ALA A 102 -19.03 -12.87 -4.17
N ALA A 103 -17.73 -12.63 -4.29
CA ALA A 103 -16.75 -12.92 -3.24
C ALA A 103 -16.99 -12.08 -1.97
N ILE A 104 -17.31 -10.79 -2.13
CA ILE A 104 -17.63 -9.89 -1.02
C ILE A 104 -18.90 -10.38 -0.32
N ASN A 105 -19.95 -10.69 -1.05
CA ASN A 105 -21.20 -11.19 -0.47
C ASN A 105 -21.01 -12.53 0.27
N ALA A 106 -20.21 -13.43 -0.28
CA ALA A 106 -19.88 -14.71 0.35
C ALA A 106 -19.09 -14.52 1.66
N ALA A 107 -18.14 -13.58 1.69
CA ALA A 107 -17.26 -13.36 2.84
C ALA A 107 -17.89 -12.49 3.93
N PHE A 108 -18.72 -11.51 3.56
CA PHE A 108 -19.21 -10.47 4.48
C PHE A 108 -20.74 -10.43 4.62
N GLY A 109 -21.49 -11.11 3.77
CA GLY A 109 -22.95 -11.09 3.72
C GLY A 109 -23.50 -10.09 2.71
N SER A 110 -22.98 -8.87 2.69
CA SER A 110 -23.33 -7.84 1.72
C SER A 110 -22.18 -6.85 1.50
N PHE A 111 -22.28 -6.04 0.46
CA PHE A 111 -21.34 -4.94 0.25
C PHE A 111 -21.43 -3.89 1.37
N ALA A 112 -22.62 -3.62 1.89
CA ALA A 112 -22.80 -2.71 3.01
C ALA A 112 -22.14 -3.22 4.30
N ASP A 113 -22.24 -4.51 4.58
CA ASP A 113 -21.54 -5.14 5.71
C ASP A 113 -20.03 -5.11 5.55
N PHE A 114 -19.53 -5.31 4.32
CA PHE A 114 -18.11 -5.14 4.00
C PHE A 114 -17.65 -3.70 4.29
N GLN A 115 -18.39 -2.70 3.81
CA GLN A 115 -18.06 -1.28 4.04
C GLN A 115 -18.01 -0.96 5.54
N ALA A 116 -19.01 -1.38 6.31
CA ALA A 116 -19.06 -1.15 7.75
C ALA A 116 -17.87 -1.81 8.48
N LYS A 117 -17.53 -3.05 8.14
CA LYS A 117 -16.39 -3.77 8.73
C LYS A 117 -15.05 -3.15 8.32
N PHE A 118 -14.92 -2.72 7.07
CA PHE A 118 -13.71 -2.07 6.56
C PHE A 118 -13.47 -0.72 7.26
N GLU A 119 -14.51 0.10 7.38
CA GLU A 119 -14.47 1.37 8.09
C GLU A 119 -14.10 1.19 9.57
N ALA A 120 -14.77 0.25 10.25
CA ALA A 120 -14.49 -0.06 11.65
C ALA A 120 -13.03 -0.53 11.86
N ALA A 121 -12.51 -1.35 10.97
CA ALA A 121 -11.11 -1.79 11.01
C ALA A 121 -10.12 -0.64 10.80
N GLY A 122 -10.42 0.26 9.85
CA GLY A 122 -9.62 1.45 9.60
C GLY A 122 -9.59 2.40 10.80
N ILE A 123 -10.76 2.74 11.36
CA ILE A 123 -10.87 3.60 12.55
C ILE A 123 -10.17 2.95 13.75
N GLY A 124 -10.38 1.66 13.97
CA GLY A 124 -9.84 0.92 15.11
C GLY A 124 -8.32 0.73 15.04
N ARG A 125 -7.70 0.88 13.86
CA ARG A 125 -6.26 0.69 13.69
C ARG A 125 -5.41 1.74 14.40
N PHE A 126 -5.93 2.93 14.67
CA PHE A 126 -5.24 4.08 15.24
C PHE A 126 -3.92 4.41 14.53
N GLY A 127 -3.91 5.46 13.72
CA GLY A 127 -2.80 5.88 12.87
C GLY A 127 -2.69 5.07 11.58
N SER A 128 -2.98 5.70 10.46
CA SER A 128 -2.85 5.15 9.09
C SER A 128 -3.63 3.84 8.87
N GLY A 129 -4.82 3.76 9.39
CA GLY A 129 -5.75 2.64 9.22
C GLY A 129 -6.75 2.91 8.13
#